data_3cce02b70f46afa844351a485f8972c6
#
_entry.id   3cce02b70f46afa844351a485f8972c6
#
_cell.length_a   1.000
_cell.length_b   1.000
_cell.length_c   1.000
_cell.angle_alpha   90.00
_cell.angle_beta   90.00
_cell.angle_gamma   90.00
#
_symmetry.space_group_name_H-M   'P 1'
#
loop_
_entity.id
_entity.type
_entity.pdbx_description
1 polymer ?
#
loop_
_entity_poly.entity_id
_entity_poly.type
_entity_poly.pdbx_seq_one_letter_code
_entity_poly.pdbx_strand_id
1 'polypeptide(L)'
;VAKQKNLIAPMDTFDADCDFPWQDGAFNHLKRYIVSVDQSLALAHDLQTKALRDAISVETLPVALGELQYELARLEGEDEVSNQRMVWGGLLVSIYAMFEHGLEQIFEHWRLATDGPVFKTKGGEDIVSAAVRHSADCMELRLFEAASERDCLNQLRTLRKSFVHKGGKITAIPPNLWTIIQS
;
A
#
# COMPACT_ATOMS: atom_id res chain seq x y z
N VAL A 1 -1.11 39.19 32.22
CA VAL A 1 -0.17 38.07 32.17
C VAL A 1 -0.95 36.81 32.58
N ALA A 2 -1.55 36.12 31.63
CA ALA A 2 -2.31 34.90 31.89
C ALA A 2 -1.31 33.72 31.95
N LYS A 3 -1.31 33.02 33.09
CA LYS A 3 -0.56 31.79 33.28
C LYS A 3 -1.14 30.72 32.34
N GLN A 4 -0.39 30.33 31.33
CA GLN A 4 -0.61 29.13 30.58
C GLN A 4 -0.51 27.92 31.53
N LYS A 5 -1.64 27.32 31.83
CA LYS A 5 -1.67 26.00 32.47
C LYS A 5 -1.19 24.97 31.46
N ASN A 6 -0.06 24.37 31.74
CA ASN A 6 0.39 23.15 31.08
C ASN A 6 -0.66 22.04 31.34
N LEU A 7 -1.54 21.83 30.37
CA LEU A 7 -2.41 20.69 30.30
C LEU A 7 -1.74 19.64 29.37
N ILE A 8 -0.62 19.11 29.82
CA ILE A 8 -0.18 17.80 29.34
C ILE A 8 -0.98 16.82 30.17
N ALA A 9 -2.08 16.31 29.63
CA ALA A 9 -2.68 15.11 30.19
C ALA A 9 -1.60 14.01 30.13
N PRO A 10 -1.36 13.29 31.23
CA PRO A 10 -0.37 12.23 31.21
C PRO A 10 -0.78 11.22 30.14
N MET A 11 0.18 10.78 29.32
CA MET A 11 -0.01 9.79 28.25
C MET A 11 -0.60 8.46 28.76
N ASP A 12 -0.62 8.26 30.07
CA ASP A 12 -1.17 7.09 30.75
C ASP A 12 -2.71 6.99 30.68
N THR A 13 -3.40 8.01 30.16
CA THR A 13 -4.86 8.00 29.94
C THR A 13 -5.23 7.76 28.48
N PHE A 14 -4.31 7.44 27.61
CA PHE A 14 -4.63 6.85 26.33
C PHE A 14 -5.12 5.43 26.62
N ASP A 15 -6.43 5.31 26.70
CA ASP A 15 -7.11 4.04 26.94
C ASP A 15 -6.65 3.09 25.82
N ALA A 16 -5.94 2.03 26.21
CA ALA A 16 -5.44 1.02 25.29
C ALA A 16 -6.61 0.28 24.57
N ASP A 17 -7.83 0.54 25.04
CA ASP A 17 -9.09 0.08 24.46
C ASP A 17 -9.68 1.01 23.39
N CYS A 18 -8.98 2.08 22.97
CA CYS A 18 -9.32 2.72 21.71
C CYS A 18 -9.13 1.68 20.62
N ASP A 19 -10.22 1.05 20.20
CA ASP A 19 -10.32 0.19 19.02
C ASP A 19 -9.95 1.01 17.77
N PHE A 20 -8.65 1.24 17.60
CA PHE A 20 -8.15 1.71 16.33
C PHE A 20 -8.50 0.62 15.31
N PRO A 21 -9.22 0.93 14.24
CA PRO A 21 -9.51 -0.04 13.18
C PRO A 21 -8.25 -0.63 12.51
N TRP A 22 -7.09 -0.25 12.98
CA TRP A 22 -5.73 -0.67 12.61
C TRP A 22 -5.17 -1.80 13.47
N GLN A 23 -5.87 -2.16 14.57
CA GLN A 23 -5.43 -3.27 15.38
C GLN A 23 -5.41 -4.55 14.52
N ASP A 24 -4.54 -5.43 14.85
CA ASP A 24 -4.14 -6.71 14.23
C ASP A 24 -5.15 -7.35 13.24
N GLY A 25 -6.44 -7.09 13.41
CA GLY A 25 -7.51 -7.56 12.54
C GLY A 25 -7.42 -7.03 11.12
N ALA A 26 -7.28 -5.71 10.91
CA ALA A 26 -7.29 -5.13 9.57
C ALA A 26 -6.04 -5.50 8.76
N PHE A 27 -4.86 -5.51 9.39
CA PHE A 27 -3.63 -5.97 8.75
C PHE A 27 -3.67 -7.47 8.46
N ASN A 28 -4.19 -8.29 9.38
CA ASN A 28 -4.35 -9.72 9.15
C ASN A 28 -5.37 -10.02 8.05
N HIS A 29 -6.47 -9.26 7.97
CA HIS A 29 -7.42 -9.37 6.85
C HIS A 29 -6.77 -8.97 5.53
N LEU A 30 -6.03 -7.87 5.49
CA LEU A 30 -5.31 -7.43 4.31
C LEU A 30 -4.27 -8.47 3.87
N LYS A 31 -3.47 -8.99 4.80
CA LYS A 31 -2.49 -10.05 4.52
C LYS A 31 -3.16 -11.30 3.94
N ARG A 32 -4.27 -11.75 4.52
CA ARG A 32 -5.06 -12.89 4.00
C ARG A 32 -5.62 -12.60 2.61
N TYR A 33 -6.12 -11.40 2.39
CA TYR A 33 -6.62 -10.97 1.08
C TYR A 33 -5.52 -10.99 0.03
N ILE A 34 -4.33 -10.46 0.34
CA ILE A 34 -3.15 -10.49 -0.53
C ILE A 34 -2.82 -11.93 -0.93
N VAL A 35 -2.68 -12.82 0.05
CA VAL A 35 -2.34 -14.23 -0.19
C VAL A 35 -3.43 -14.91 -1.05
N SER A 36 -4.71 -14.64 -0.76
CA SER A 36 -5.83 -15.20 -1.53
C SER A 36 -5.84 -14.73 -2.98
N VAL A 37 -5.56 -13.45 -3.22
CA VAL A 37 -5.47 -12.88 -4.58
C VAL A 37 -4.31 -13.49 -5.34
N ASP A 38 -3.14 -13.58 -4.72
CA ASP A 38 -1.94 -14.18 -5.33
C ASP A 38 -2.18 -15.64 -5.73
N GLN A 39 -2.72 -16.43 -4.81
CA GLN A 39 -3.10 -17.83 -5.08
C GLN A 39 -4.15 -17.95 -6.20
N SER A 40 -5.13 -17.06 -6.23
CA SER A 40 -6.19 -17.08 -7.26
C SER A 40 -5.63 -16.73 -8.63
N LEU A 41 -4.70 -15.78 -8.72
CA LEU A 41 -4.02 -15.42 -9.96
C LEU A 41 -3.14 -16.56 -10.47
N ALA A 42 -2.35 -17.18 -9.60
CA ALA A 42 -1.51 -18.32 -9.95
C ALA A 42 -2.38 -19.49 -10.48
N LEU A 43 -3.47 -19.81 -9.78
CA LEU A 43 -4.39 -20.87 -10.21
C LEU A 43 -5.05 -20.55 -11.55
N ALA A 44 -5.49 -19.32 -11.78
CA ALA A 44 -6.10 -18.90 -13.04
C ALA A 44 -5.09 -19.02 -14.19
N HIS A 45 -3.86 -18.59 -13.98
CA HIS A 45 -2.76 -18.72 -14.95
C HIS A 45 -2.48 -20.19 -15.28
N ASP A 46 -2.35 -21.06 -14.28
CA ASP A 46 -2.11 -22.48 -14.46
C ASP A 46 -3.25 -23.16 -15.25
N LEU A 47 -4.51 -22.83 -14.94
CA LEU A 47 -5.67 -23.36 -15.64
C LEU A 47 -5.71 -22.93 -17.12
N GLN A 48 -5.42 -21.65 -17.40
CA GLN A 48 -5.37 -21.14 -18.77
C GLN A 48 -4.23 -21.76 -19.57
N THR A 49 -3.04 -21.82 -18.98
CA THR A 49 -1.86 -22.46 -19.61
C THR A 49 -2.11 -23.92 -19.92
N LYS A 50 -2.72 -24.65 -18.98
CA LYS A 50 -3.09 -26.05 -19.19
C LYS A 50 -4.10 -26.20 -20.32
N ALA A 51 -5.17 -25.38 -20.30
CA ALA A 51 -6.19 -25.44 -21.36
C ALA A 51 -5.62 -25.18 -22.75
N LEU A 52 -4.68 -24.22 -22.88
CA LEU A 52 -4.00 -23.96 -24.16
C LEU A 52 -3.09 -25.13 -24.58
N ARG A 53 -2.32 -25.69 -23.66
CA ARG A 53 -1.48 -26.88 -23.97
C ARG A 53 -2.31 -28.07 -24.38
N ASP A 54 -3.45 -28.32 -23.74
CA ASP A 54 -4.38 -29.39 -24.10
C ASP A 54 -4.96 -29.13 -25.49
N ALA A 55 -5.36 -27.88 -25.82
CA ALA A 55 -5.84 -27.51 -27.14
C ALA A 55 -4.76 -27.70 -28.24
N ILE A 56 -3.54 -27.27 -27.98
CA ILE A 56 -2.39 -27.47 -28.90
C ILE A 56 -2.16 -28.96 -29.19
N SER A 57 -2.31 -29.81 -28.18
CA SER A 57 -2.05 -31.26 -28.32
C SER A 57 -3.01 -31.97 -29.26
N VAL A 58 -4.21 -31.44 -29.49
CA VAL A 58 -5.25 -32.03 -30.34
C VAL A 58 -5.46 -31.28 -31.63
N GLU A 59 -4.89 -30.08 -31.80
CA GLU A 59 -5.07 -29.25 -32.99
C GLU A 59 -4.19 -29.77 -34.16
N THR A 60 -4.77 -29.90 -35.32
CA THR A 60 -4.10 -30.41 -36.53
C THR A 60 -3.95 -29.39 -37.65
N LEU A 61 -4.70 -28.27 -37.58
CA LEU A 61 -4.65 -27.21 -38.58
C LEU A 61 -3.45 -26.29 -38.31
N PRO A 62 -2.50 -26.13 -39.26
CA PRO A 62 -1.29 -25.35 -39.00
C PRO A 62 -1.51 -23.90 -38.59
N VAL A 63 -2.55 -23.25 -39.11
CA VAL A 63 -2.88 -21.84 -38.78
C VAL A 63 -3.41 -21.75 -37.35
N ALA A 64 -4.36 -22.59 -36.97
CA ALA A 64 -4.93 -22.62 -35.62
C ALA A 64 -3.85 -23.02 -34.58
N LEU A 65 -2.98 -23.95 -34.92
CA LEU A 65 -1.85 -24.33 -34.09
C LEU A 65 -0.92 -23.13 -33.82
N GLY A 66 -0.61 -22.34 -34.87
CA GLY A 66 0.22 -21.16 -34.75
C GLY A 66 -0.39 -20.10 -33.83
N GLU A 67 -1.70 -19.88 -33.94
CA GLU A 67 -2.44 -18.94 -33.05
C GLU A 67 -2.41 -19.39 -31.58
N LEU A 68 -2.69 -20.68 -31.33
CA LEU A 68 -2.64 -21.24 -29.97
C LEU A 68 -1.24 -21.19 -29.36
N GLN A 69 -0.21 -21.45 -30.14
CA GLN A 69 1.19 -21.33 -29.69
C GLN A 69 1.57 -19.90 -29.38
N TYR A 70 1.11 -18.93 -30.17
CA TYR A 70 1.31 -17.52 -29.92
C TYR A 70 0.63 -17.07 -28.61
N GLU A 71 -0.63 -17.47 -28.42
CA GLU A 71 -1.36 -17.15 -27.17
C GLU A 71 -0.72 -17.80 -25.94
N LEU A 72 -0.21 -19.02 -26.04
CA LEU A 72 0.52 -19.67 -24.96
C LEU A 72 1.82 -18.89 -24.63
N ALA A 73 2.60 -18.53 -25.64
CA ALA A 73 3.81 -17.75 -25.44
C ALA A 73 3.54 -16.37 -24.83
N ARG A 74 2.42 -15.74 -25.21
CA ARG A 74 1.98 -14.47 -24.63
C ARG A 74 1.61 -14.64 -23.15
N LEU A 75 0.85 -15.68 -22.80
CA LEU A 75 0.46 -15.98 -21.42
C LEU A 75 1.68 -16.31 -20.55
N GLU A 76 2.63 -17.06 -21.06
CA GLU A 76 3.87 -17.41 -20.34
C GLU A 76 4.87 -16.25 -20.23
N GLY A 77 4.75 -15.20 -21.06
CA GLY A 77 5.72 -14.09 -21.13
C GLY A 77 5.25 -12.79 -20.50
N GLU A 78 4.35 -12.08 -21.17
CA GLU A 78 4.07 -10.69 -20.83
C GLU A 78 2.88 -10.51 -19.86
N ASP A 79 1.86 -11.36 -19.97
CA ASP A 79 0.60 -11.15 -19.24
C ASP A 79 0.70 -11.50 -17.75
N GLU A 80 1.52 -12.47 -17.37
CA GLU A 80 1.72 -12.81 -15.95
C GLU A 80 2.34 -11.63 -15.20
N VAL A 81 3.41 -11.08 -15.75
CA VAL A 81 4.10 -9.93 -15.15
C VAL A 81 3.22 -8.67 -15.14
N SER A 82 2.38 -8.48 -16.18
CA SER A 82 1.49 -7.33 -16.29
C SER A 82 0.34 -7.42 -15.30
N ASN A 83 -0.32 -8.57 -15.21
CA ASN A 83 -1.42 -8.81 -14.28
C ASN A 83 -0.98 -8.74 -12.82
N GLN A 84 0.13 -9.38 -12.49
CA GLN A 84 0.73 -9.29 -11.16
C GLN A 84 1.06 -7.83 -10.81
N ARG A 85 1.68 -7.07 -11.71
CA ARG A 85 1.96 -5.64 -11.48
C ARG A 85 0.70 -4.83 -11.23
N MET A 86 -0.37 -5.04 -11.98
CA MET A 86 -1.63 -4.32 -11.79
C MET A 86 -2.24 -4.61 -10.41
N VAL A 87 -2.28 -5.88 -10.01
CA VAL A 87 -2.82 -6.29 -8.71
C VAL A 87 -1.98 -5.73 -7.57
N TRP A 88 -0.67 -5.93 -7.61
CA TRP A 88 0.24 -5.40 -6.59
C TRP A 88 0.24 -3.88 -6.54
N GLY A 89 0.12 -3.21 -7.69
CA GLY A 89 0.00 -1.76 -7.75
C GLY A 89 -1.29 -1.26 -7.12
N GLY A 90 -2.43 -1.89 -7.42
CA GLY A 90 -3.71 -1.56 -6.81
C GLY A 90 -3.70 -1.76 -5.29
N LEU A 91 -3.09 -2.86 -4.85
CA LEU A 91 -2.92 -3.17 -3.44
C LEU A 91 -2.06 -2.13 -2.71
N LEU A 92 -0.91 -1.77 -3.28
CA LEU A 92 -0.02 -0.73 -2.74
C LEU A 92 -0.74 0.61 -2.60
N VAL A 93 -1.52 1.00 -3.62
CA VAL A 93 -2.32 2.23 -3.58
C VAL A 93 -3.36 2.17 -2.45
N SER A 94 -4.01 1.03 -2.29
CA SER A 94 -5.01 0.82 -1.22
C SER A 94 -4.38 0.87 0.17
N ILE A 95 -3.25 0.19 0.38
CA ILE A 95 -2.52 0.22 1.66
C ILE A 95 -2.11 1.64 2.01
N TYR A 96 -1.57 2.37 1.04
CA TYR A 96 -1.14 3.74 1.27
C TYR A 96 -2.31 4.66 1.58
N ALA A 97 -3.45 4.50 0.90
CA ALA A 97 -4.67 5.27 1.19
C ALA A 97 -5.22 4.96 2.58
N MET A 98 -5.20 3.69 3.00
CA MET A 98 -5.57 3.31 4.36
C MET A 98 -4.64 3.95 5.40
N PHE A 99 -3.35 3.96 5.15
CA PHE A 99 -2.37 4.61 6.02
C PHE A 99 -2.61 6.12 6.13
N GLU A 100 -2.83 6.82 5.00
CA GLU A 100 -3.17 8.24 4.98
C GLU A 100 -4.44 8.52 5.79
N HIS A 101 -5.49 7.72 5.57
CA HIS A 101 -6.75 7.85 6.31
C HIS A 101 -6.57 7.62 7.81
N GLY A 102 -5.73 6.67 8.21
CA GLY A 102 -5.45 6.43 9.61
C GLY A 102 -4.74 7.56 10.31
N LEU A 103 -3.81 8.20 9.65
CA LEU A 103 -3.19 9.41 10.19
C LEU A 103 -4.24 10.50 10.44
N GLU A 104 -5.18 10.70 9.49
CA GLU A 104 -6.28 11.66 9.68
C GLU A 104 -7.16 11.32 10.89
N GLN A 105 -7.50 10.03 11.06
CA GLN A 105 -8.30 9.56 12.19
C GLN A 105 -7.58 9.76 13.52
N ILE A 106 -6.29 9.47 13.61
CA ILE A 106 -5.48 9.68 14.81
C ILE A 106 -5.50 11.15 15.22
N PHE A 107 -5.27 12.06 14.27
CA PHE A 107 -5.27 13.49 14.57
C PHE A 107 -6.64 14.03 14.93
N GLU A 108 -7.71 13.51 14.33
CA GLU A 108 -9.07 13.89 14.69
C GLU A 108 -9.45 13.41 16.09
N HIS A 109 -9.09 12.19 16.47
CA HIS A 109 -9.29 11.69 17.83
C HIS A 109 -8.51 12.52 18.86
N TRP A 110 -7.23 12.80 18.55
CA TRP A 110 -6.43 13.68 19.42
C TRP A 110 -7.06 15.07 19.56
N ARG A 111 -7.52 15.66 18.46
CA ARG A 111 -8.21 16.96 18.46
C ARG A 111 -9.43 16.95 19.38
N LEU A 112 -10.26 15.92 19.27
CA LEU A 112 -11.48 15.77 20.09
C LEU A 112 -11.14 15.57 21.57
N ALA A 113 -10.07 14.84 21.88
CA ALA A 113 -9.64 14.58 23.25
C ALA A 113 -8.98 15.80 23.94
N THR A 114 -8.33 16.68 23.17
CA THR A 114 -7.52 17.79 23.73
C THR A 114 -8.06 19.17 23.39
N ASP A 115 -9.18 19.28 22.64
CA ASP A 115 -9.67 20.54 22.05
C ASP A 115 -8.57 21.26 21.23
N GLY A 116 -7.72 20.44 20.59
CA GLY A 116 -6.57 20.89 19.81
C GLY A 116 -6.93 21.43 18.43
N PRO A 117 -5.94 21.95 17.70
CA PRO A 117 -6.14 22.48 16.36
C PRO A 117 -6.50 21.36 15.36
N VAL A 118 -7.30 21.73 14.34
CA VAL A 118 -7.68 20.82 13.25
C VAL A 118 -6.46 20.47 12.42
N PHE A 119 -6.27 19.17 12.17
CA PHE A 119 -5.27 18.68 11.22
C PHE A 119 -5.59 19.17 9.80
N LYS A 120 -4.63 19.81 9.15
CA LYS A 120 -4.79 20.32 7.78
C LYS A 120 -3.48 20.16 7.00
N THR A 121 -3.60 19.73 5.76
CA THR A 121 -2.50 19.82 4.78
C THR A 121 -2.37 21.24 4.27
N LYS A 122 -1.15 21.71 4.05
CA LYS A 122 -0.89 22.97 3.32
C LYS A 122 -0.88 22.67 1.82
N GLY A 123 -1.08 23.70 1.00
CA GLY A 123 -1.13 23.54 -0.45
C GLY A 123 0.11 22.82 -1.00
N GLY A 124 -0.11 21.69 -1.68
CA GLY A 124 0.96 20.84 -2.23
C GLY A 124 1.71 19.93 -1.22
N GLU A 125 1.40 20.03 0.06
CA GLU A 125 1.95 19.16 1.10
C GLU A 125 1.25 17.80 1.05
N ASP A 126 2.00 16.72 1.18
CA ASP A 126 1.42 15.39 1.35
C ASP A 126 1.03 15.14 2.82
N ILE A 127 0.14 14.17 3.03
CA ILE A 127 -0.43 13.87 4.34
C ILE A 127 0.63 13.46 5.37
N VAL A 128 1.67 12.73 4.95
CA VAL A 128 2.75 12.30 5.86
C VAL A 128 3.57 13.50 6.33
N SER A 129 3.94 14.39 5.42
CA SER A 129 4.64 15.63 5.76
C SER A 129 3.80 16.53 6.66
N ALA A 130 2.50 16.63 6.37
CA ALA A 130 1.55 17.36 7.21
C ALA A 130 1.45 16.74 8.61
N ALA A 131 1.42 15.41 8.71
CA ALA A 131 1.38 14.67 9.96
C ALA A 131 2.63 14.93 10.82
N VAL A 132 3.82 14.85 10.21
CA VAL A 132 5.10 15.16 10.90
C VAL A 132 5.09 16.58 11.44
N ARG A 133 4.69 17.53 10.61
CA ARG A 133 4.62 18.94 11.02
C ARG A 133 3.58 19.15 12.13
N HIS A 134 2.38 18.63 11.98
CA HIS A 134 1.28 18.83 12.94
C HIS A 134 1.62 18.18 14.29
N SER A 135 2.19 16.98 14.30
CA SER A 135 2.61 16.32 15.54
C SER A 135 3.71 17.09 16.26
N ALA A 136 4.68 17.66 15.54
CA ALA A 136 5.74 18.47 16.14
C ALA A 136 5.20 19.79 16.67
N ASP A 137 4.36 20.49 15.89
CA ASP A 137 3.88 21.83 16.22
C ASP A 137 2.81 21.84 17.34
N CYS A 138 1.99 20.80 17.42
CA CYS A 138 0.78 20.79 18.25
C CYS A 138 0.79 19.74 19.36
N MET A 139 1.50 18.61 19.17
CA MET A 139 1.51 17.50 20.11
C MET A 139 2.87 17.32 20.83
N GLU A 140 3.87 18.08 20.45
CA GLU A 140 5.27 17.89 20.91
C GLU A 140 5.82 16.48 20.63
N LEU A 141 5.23 15.80 19.65
CA LEU A 141 5.62 14.45 19.23
C LEU A 141 6.45 14.51 17.95
N ARG A 142 7.44 13.63 17.86
CA ARG A 142 8.29 13.48 16.67
C ARG A 142 7.95 12.16 15.99
N LEU A 143 7.06 12.23 15.00
CA LEU A 143 6.72 11.08 14.18
C LEU A 143 7.83 10.80 13.16
N PHE A 144 8.09 9.52 12.95
CA PHE A 144 9.05 9.04 11.94
C PHE A 144 10.46 9.63 12.12
N GLU A 145 10.98 9.57 13.35
CA GLU A 145 12.33 10.10 13.64
C GLU A 145 13.43 9.30 12.96
N ALA A 146 13.28 7.99 12.86
CA ALA A 146 14.25 7.14 12.20
C ALA A 146 14.33 7.46 10.70
N ALA A 147 15.55 7.69 10.22
CA ALA A 147 15.79 7.93 8.78
C ALA A 147 15.24 6.80 7.92
N SER A 148 15.36 5.55 8.39
CA SER A 148 14.83 4.36 7.71
C SER A 148 13.31 4.39 7.54
N GLU A 149 12.55 4.89 8.52
CA GLU A 149 11.10 5.02 8.43
C GLU A 149 10.69 6.06 7.38
N ARG A 150 11.36 7.22 7.40
CA ARG A 150 11.13 8.27 6.40
C ARG A 150 11.48 7.83 4.99
N ASP A 151 12.58 7.11 4.83
CA ASP A 151 13.00 6.57 3.53
C ASP A 151 12.00 5.53 3.03
N CYS A 152 11.51 4.65 3.88
CA CYS A 152 10.47 3.68 3.55
C CYS A 152 9.18 4.37 3.08
N LEU A 153 8.69 5.36 3.82
CA LEU A 153 7.50 6.12 3.45
C LEU A 153 7.66 6.89 2.14
N ASN A 154 8.82 7.51 1.91
CA ASN A 154 9.14 8.19 0.66
C ASN A 154 9.18 7.22 -0.54
N GLN A 155 9.71 6.02 -0.33
CA GLN A 155 9.74 4.97 -1.35
C GLN A 155 8.33 4.49 -1.68
N LEU A 156 7.49 4.19 -0.67
CA LEU A 156 6.09 3.81 -0.85
C LEU A 156 5.29 4.89 -1.60
N ARG A 157 5.50 6.15 -1.23
CA ARG A 157 4.90 7.30 -1.92
C ARG A 157 5.32 7.38 -3.39
N THR A 158 6.60 7.16 -3.67
CA THR A 158 7.14 7.18 -5.03
C THR A 158 6.55 6.06 -5.88
N LEU A 159 6.43 4.86 -5.31
CA LEU A 159 5.79 3.73 -5.95
C LEU A 159 4.30 4.01 -6.24
N ARG A 160 3.54 4.49 -5.24
CA ARG A 160 2.14 4.88 -5.42
C ARG A 160 1.98 5.87 -6.58
N LYS A 161 2.79 6.94 -6.60
CA LYS A 161 2.76 7.91 -7.70
C LYS A 161 3.04 7.29 -9.06
N SER A 162 3.98 6.36 -9.12
CA SER A 162 4.31 5.66 -10.36
C SER A 162 3.15 4.79 -10.85
N PHE A 163 2.47 4.07 -9.95
CA PHE A 163 1.28 3.29 -10.29
C PHE A 163 0.12 4.16 -10.77
N VAL A 164 -0.19 5.22 -10.03
CA VAL A 164 -1.34 6.09 -10.34
C VAL A 164 -1.13 6.88 -11.64
N HIS A 165 0.08 7.41 -11.87
CA HIS A 165 0.31 8.35 -12.98
C HIS A 165 1.00 7.74 -14.20
N LYS A 166 1.68 6.59 -14.06
CA LYS A 166 2.47 5.97 -15.13
C LYS A 166 2.01 4.56 -15.48
N GLY A 167 0.83 4.15 -15.03
CA GLY A 167 0.29 2.80 -15.29
C GLY A 167 1.21 1.68 -14.78
N GLY A 168 1.91 1.91 -13.67
CA GLY A 168 2.79 0.90 -13.08
C GLY A 168 4.14 0.72 -13.80
N LYS A 169 4.47 1.55 -14.79
CA LYS A 169 5.82 1.54 -15.40
C LYS A 169 6.84 2.06 -14.41
N ILE A 170 7.35 1.17 -13.60
CA ILE A 170 8.45 1.47 -12.66
C ILE A 170 9.74 1.26 -13.40
N THR A 171 10.42 2.35 -13.76
CA THR A 171 11.69 2.32 -14.47
C THR A 171 12.86 1.92 -13.58
N ALA A 172 12.70 2.01 -12.25
CA ALA A 172 13.65 1.48 -11.28
C ALA A 172 12.93 1.23 -9.96
N ILE A 173 12.93 0.01 -9.47
CA ILE A 173 12.56 -0.31 -8.10
C ILE A 173 13.79 -0.07 -7.25
N PRO A 174 13.74 0.80 -6.21
CA PRO A 174 14.88 0.94 -5.32
C PRO A 174 15.27 -0.43 -4.73
N PRO A 175 16.57 -0.80 -4.73
CA PRO A 175 17.02 -2.12 -4.28
C PRO A 175 16.52 -2.51 -2.89
N ASN A 176 16.36 -1.54 -2.01
CA ASN A 176 15.94 -1.72 -0.63
C ASN A 176 14.48 -2.16 -0.49
N LEU A 177 13.63 -1.89 -1.49
CA LEU A 177 12.22 -2.28 -1.47
C LEU A 177 12.04 -3.79 -1.69
N TRP A 178 12.89 -4.43 -2.47
CA TRP A 178 12.89 -5.88 -2.63
C TRP A 178 13.21 -6.59 -1.32
N THR A 179 14.10 -6.04 -0.51
CA THR A 179 14.48 -6.61 0.78
C THR A 179 13.31 -6.55 1.78
N ILE A 180 12.51 -5.48 1.74
CA ILE A 180 11.34 -5.31 2.62
C ILE A 180 10.18 -6.24 2.20
N ILE A 181 10.02 -6.50 0.91
CA ILE A 181 8.95 -7.38 0.40
C ILE A 181 9.28 -8.86 0.67
N GLN A 182 10.57 -9.21 0.78
CA GLN A 182 11.04 -10.58 1.01
C GLN A 182 11.26 -10.92 2.49
N SER A 183 11.25 -9.95 3.38
CA SER A 183 11.34 -10.14 4.85
C SER A 183 9.95 -10.30 5.49
#